data_0b72807a4c4fd1168d27767e4833529f
#
_entry.id   0b72807a4c4fd1168d27767e4833529f
#
_cell.length_a   1.000
_cell.length_b   1.000
_cell.length_c   1.000
_cell.angle_alpha   90.00
_cell.angle_beta   90.00
_cell.angle_gamma   90.00
#
_symmetry.space_group_name_H-M   'P 1'
#
loop_
_entity.id
_entity.type
_entity.pdbx_description
1 polymer ?
#
loop_
_entity_poly.entity_id
_entity_poly.type
_entity_poly.pdbx_seq_one_letter_code
_entity_poly.pdbx_strand_id
1 'polypeptide(L)'
;MLNYIWAVMIVIGIIYGAITGHMKEVTEAALQSAQDAVTLCFTMTGVMAFWVGLMQVAEESGLIVKLTKMLSPFISFMFPRIPQGHKSRNYISTNIIANVLGLGWACTPAGLKAMEELAKLQEERGVPEEKCHYASNEMCTFLILNISSLQLIPVNMIAYRTQYGSVNPAIIIAPAMIATAAGLLVSILYCKAKDKLI
;
A
#
# COMPACT_ATOMS: atom_id res chain seq x y z
N MET A 1 -14.59 -0.82 -13.31
CA MET A 1 -14.57 -2.28 -13.51
C MET A 1 -14.84 -3.04 -12.20
N LEU A 2 -14.13 -2.75 -11.10
CA LEU A 2 -14.32 -3.45 -9.82
C LEU A 2 -15.77 -3.42 -9.30
N ASN A 3 -16.44 -2.27 -9.40
CA ASN A 3 -17.83 -2.12 -8.96
C ASN A 3 -18.80 -3.06 -9.69
N TYR A 4 -18.57 -3.31 -11.00
CA TYR A 4 -19.39 -4.26 -11.76
C TYR A 4 -19.20 -5.69 -11.30
N ILE A 5 -17.96 -6.08 -10.95
CA ILE A 5 -17.66 -7.42 -10.42
C ILE A 5 -18.41 -7.63 -9.10
N TRP A 6 -18.34 -6.67 -8.18
CA TRP A 6 -19.08 -6.72 -6.92
C TRP A 6 -20.60 -6.80 -7.13
N ALA A 7 -21.14 -5.95 -8.02
CA ALA A 7 -22.56 -5.96 -8.33
C ALA A 7 -23.01 -7.32 -8.90
N VAL A 8 -22.24 -7.88 -9.83
CA VAL A 8 -22.52 -9.19 -10.43
C VAL A 8 -22.48 -10.31 -9.38
N MET A 9 -21.47 -10.31 -8.49
CA MET A 9 -21.38 -11.30 -7.41
C MET A 9 -22.58 -11.25 -6.47
N ILE A 10 -23.02 -10.05 -6.08
CA ILE A 10 -24.20 -9.87 -5.22
C ILE A 10 -25.46 -10.37 -5.92
N VAL A 11 -25.67 -10.00 -7.18
CA VAL A 11 -26.83 -10.43 -7.97
C VAL A 11 -26.85 -11.94 -8.13
N ILE A 12 -25.72 -12.57 -8.45
CA ILE A 12 -25.62 -14.03 -8.54
C ILE A 12 -25.97 -14.70 -7.20
N GLY A 13 -25.46 -14.15 -6.08
CA GLY A 13 -25.77 -14.69 -4.74
C GLY A 13 -27.26 -14.61 -4.41
N ILE A 14 -27.93 -13.50 -4.74
CA ILE A 14 -29.37 -13.33 -4.52
C ILE A 14 -30.17 -14.31 -5.40
N ILE A 15 -29.85 -14.40 -6.69
CA ILE A 15 -30.53 -15.31 -7.63
C ILE A 15 -30.36 -16.76 -7.17
N TYR A 16 -29.15 -17.15 -6.79
CA TYR A 16 -28.88 -18.50 -6.28
C TYR A 16 -29.70 -18.79 -5.01
N GLY A 17 -29.72 -17.87 -4.05
CA GLY A 17 -30.51 -18.00 -2.82
C GLY A 17 -32.02 -18.09 -3.11
N ALA A 18 -32.54 -17.37 -4.11
CA ALA A 18 -33.93 -17.46 -4.52
C ALA A 18 -34.27 -18.82 -5.16
N ILE A 19 -33.42 -19.35 -6.03
CA ILE A 19 -33.64 -20.64 -6.71
C ILE A 19 -33.51 -21.79 -5.73
N THR A 20 -32.60 -21.72 -4.77
CA THR A 20 -32.35 -22.79 -3.79
C THR A 20 -33.26 -22.70 -2.54
N GLY A 21 -34.11 -21.68 -2.44
CA GLY A 21 -35.00 -21.46 -1.30
C GLY A 21 -34.35 -20.95 -0.03
N HIS A 22 -33.09 -20.45 -0.11
CA HIS A 22 -32.28 -19.94 1.01
C HIS A 22 -32.34 -18.42 1.15
N MET A 23 -33.46 -17.78 0.81
CA MET A 23 -33.59 -16.30 0.89
C MET A 23 -33.52 -15.77 2.31
N LYS A 24 -33.94 -16.60 3.30
CA LYS A 24 -33.84 -16.21 4.71
C LYS A 24 -32.37 -16.05 5.13
N GLU A 25 -31.56 -17.04 4.81
CA GLU A 25 -30.12 -17.03 5.10
C GLU A 25 -29.39 -15.90 4.37
N VAL A 26 -29.77 -15.58 3.14
CA VAL A 26 -29.22 -14.44 2.38
C VAL A 26 -29.55 -13.12 3.10
N THR A 27 -30.79 -12.96 3.58
CA THR A 27 -31.20 -11.74 4.30
C THR A 27 -30.50 -11.62 5.65
N GLU A 28 -30.44 -12.70 6.41
CA GLU A 28 -29.73 -12.75 7.69
C GLU A 28 -28.23 -12.46 7.51
N ALA A 29 -27.60 -13.05 6.50
CA ALA A 29 -26.19 -12.77 6.17
C ALA A 29 -25.96 -11.31 5.78
N ALA A 30 -26.86 -10.68 5.04
CA ALA A 30 -26.77 -9.27 4.68
C ALA A 30 -26.83 -8.37 5.92
N LEU A 31 -27.76 -8.63 6.84
CA LEU A 31 -27.88 -7.87 8.09
C LEU A 31 -26.67 -8.09 9.00
N GLN A 32 -26.23 -9.34 9.14
CA GLN A 32 -25.04 -9.67 9.92
C GLN A 32 -23.79 -9.00 9.34
N SER A 33 -23.61 -9.03 8.02
CA SER A 33 -22.49 -8.35 7.35
C SER A 33 -22.47 -6.85 7.59
N ALA A 34 -23.64 -6.20 7.71
CA ALA A 34 -23.71 -4.79 8.03
C ALA A 34 -23.23 -4.51 9.48
N GLN A 35 -23.61 -5.36 10.45
CA GLN A 35 -23.13 -5.26 11.83
C GLN A 35 -21.61 -5.52 11.92
N ASP A 36 -21.13 -6.56 11.23
CA ASP A 36 -19.71 -6.91 11.16
C ASP A 36 -18.88 -5.77 10.55
N ALA A 37 -19.42 -5.09 9.52
CA ALA A 37 -18.76 -3.93 8.90
C ALA A 37 -18.60 -2.76 9.88
N VAL A 38 -19.63 -2.45 10.68
CA VAL A 38 -19.56 -1.40 11.71
C VAL A 38 -18.52 -1.76 12.78
N THR A 39 -18.55 -3.00 13.28
CA THR A 39 -17.60 -3.50 14.28
C THR A 39 -16.18 -3.44 13.74
N LEU A 40 -15.99 -3.85 12.48
CA LEU A 40 -14.71 -3.79 11.79
C LEU A 40 -14.20 -2.34 11.68
N CYS A 41 -15.05 -1.39 11.31
CA CYS A 41 -14.70 0.03 11.24
C CYS A 41 -14.16 0.55 12.59
N PHE A 42 -14.85 0.29 13.69
CA PHE A 42 -14.39 0.70 15.01
C PHE A 42 -13.07 0.04 15.41
N THR A 43 -12.96 -1.26 15.22
CA THR A 43 -11.74 -2.01 15.53
C THR A 43 -10.55 -1.48 14.72
N MET A 44 -10.73 -1.31 13.40
CA MET A 44 -9.68 -0.80 12.52
C MET A 44 -9.31 0.65 12.86
N THR A 45 -10.28 1.50 13.21
CA THR A 45 -10.02 2.87 13.65
C THR A 45 -9.12 2.88 14.89
N GLY A 46 -9.41 2.03 15.88
CA GLY A 46 -8.58 1.90 17.09
C GLY A 46 -7.15 1.43 16.78
N VAL A 47 -7.02 0.37 15.98
CA VAL A 47 -5.70 -0.15 15.54
C VAL A 47 -4.91 0.92 14.77
N MET A 48 -5.58 1.63 13.84
CA MET A 48 -4.93 2.69 13.07
C MET A 48 -4.51 3.87 13.94
N ALA A 49 -5.36 4.31 14.86
CA ALA A 49 -5.05 5.41 15.79
C ALA A 49 -3.81 5.06 16.65
N PHE A 50 -3.74 3.84 17.17
CA PHE A 50 -2.58 3.35 17.92
C PHE A 50 -1.29 3.39 17.08
N TRP A 51 -1.32 2.85 15.86
CA TRP A 51 -0.16 2.83 14.98
C TRP A 51 0.25 4.22 14.49
N VAL A 52 -0.70 5.10 14.20
CA VAL A 52 -0.41 6.50 13.85
C VAL A 52 0.27 7.22 15.02
N GLY A 53 -0.20 6.97 16.26
CA GLY A 53 0.47 7.50 17.46
C GLY A 53 1.90 6.98 17.61
N LEU A 54 2.15 5.68 17.43
CA LEU A 54 3.50 5.11 17.46
C LEU A 54 4.39 5.73 16.36
N MET A 55 3.84 5.96 15.16
CA MET A 55 4.58 6.58 14.07
C MET A 55 4.97 8.01 14.39
N GLN A 56 4.08 8.78 15.00
CA GLN A 56 4.37 10.14 15.44
C GLN A 56 5.52 10.15 16.46
N VAL A 57 5.54 9.25 17.43
CA VAL A 57 6.66 9.09 18.36
C VAL A 57 7.96 8.75 17.62
N ALA A 58 7.91 7.84 16.64
CA ALA A 58 9.07 7.49 15.82
C ALA A 58 9.57 8.66 14.97
N GLU A 59 8.68 9.53 14.50
CA GLU A 59 9.01 10.73 13.74
C GLU A 59 9.66 11.79 14.62
N GLU A 60 9.07 12.08 15.79
CA GLU A 60 9.60 13.03 16.77
C GLU A 60 10.94 12.58 17.36
N SER A 61 11.16 11.27 17.51
CA SER A 61 12.45 10.70 17.95
C SER A 61 13.60 10.84 16.93
N GLY A 62 13.29 11.32 15.71
CA GLY A 62 14.26 11.41 14.61
C GLY A 62 14.61 10.07 13.99
N LEU A 63 13.92 8.98 14.35
CA LEU A 63 14.12 7.65 13.75
C LEU A 63 13.88 7.66 12.25
N ILE A 64 12.80 8.32 11.81
CA ILE A 64 12.46 8.44 10.39
C ILE A 64 13.57 9.12 9.60
N VAL A 65 14.17 10.19 10.15
CA VAL A 65 15.28 10.89 9.50
C VAL A 65 16.51 9.98 9.36
N LYS A 66 16.81 9.17 10.37
CA LYS A 66 17.91 8.20 10.30
C LYS A 66 17.65 7.12 9.25
N LEU A 67 16.43 6.57 9.24
CA LEU A 67 16.02 5.56 8.27
C LEU A 67 16.03 6.12 6.84
N THR A 68 15.59 7.35 6.63
CA THR A 68 15.64 8.04 5.32
C THR A 68 17.08 8.16 4.82
N LYS A 69 18.03 8.52 5.70
CA LYS A 69 19.46 8.56 5.35
C LYS A 69 20.00 7.18 4.98
N MET A 70 19.62 6.15 5.70
CA MET A 70 20.01 4.76 5.38
C MET A 70 19.41 4.29 4.05
N LEU A 71 18.22 4.74 3.69
CA LEU A 71 17.56 4.40 2.44
C LEU A 71 18.10 5.19 1.24
N SER A 72 18.82 6.30 1.47
CA SER A 72 19.34 7.16 0.40
C SER A 72 20.14 6.41 -0.68
N PRO A 73 21.05 5.48 -0.38
CA PRO A 73 21.75 4.71 -1.41
C PRO A 73 20.80 3.81 -2.23
N PHE A 74 19.79 3.23 -1.59
CA PHE A 74 18.77 2.43 -2.28
C PHE A 74 17.93 3.31 -3.22
N ILE A 75 17.51 4.49 -2.77
CA ILE A 75 16.77 5.46 -3.59
C ILE A 75 17.64 5.91 -4.78
N SER A 76 18.92 6.19 -4.56
CA SER A 76 19.83 6.57 -5.63
C SER A 76 20.05 5.43 -6.64
N PHE A 77 20.06 4.20 -6.17
CA PHE A 77 20.14 3.02 -7.04
C PHE A 77 18.86 2.83 -7.85
N MET A 78 17.68 2.96 -7.25
CA MET A 78 16.41 2.74 -7.94
C MET A 78 15.99 3.91 -8.83
N PHE A 79 16.34 5.14 -8.44
CA PHE A 79 15.94 6.38 -9.12
C PHE A 79 17.15 7.23 -9.53
N PRO A 80 18.02 6.73 -10.43
CA PRO A 80 19.25 7.42 -10.79
C PRO A 80 19.01 8.76 -11.50
N ARG A 81 17.85 8.89 -12.18
CA ARG A 81 17.51 10.09 -12.94
C ARG A 81 16.87 11.20 -12.11
N ILE A 82 16.50 10.95 -10.84
CA ILE A 82 16.01 12.02 -9.95
C ILE A 82 17.20 12.79 -9.37
N PRO A 83 17.26 14.12 -9.52
CA PRO A 83 18.36 14.92 -8.99
C PRO A 83 18.54 14.72 -7.49
N GLN A 84 19.80 14.78 -7.03
CA GLN A 84 20.10 14.75 -5.61
C GLN A 84 19.56 16.04 -4.97
N GLY A 85 18.79 15.89 -3.89
CA GLY A 85 18.15 17.04 -3.22
C GLY A 85 16.73 17.37 -3.71
N HIS A 86 16.23 16.73 -4.76
CA HIS A 86 14.84 16.91 -5.18
C HIS A 86 13.85 16.40 -4.12
N LYS A 87 12.78 17.16 -3.87
CA LYS A 87 11.78 16.87 -2.81
C LYS A 87 11.13 15.49 -2.93
N SER A 88 10.94 15.00 -4.16
CA SER A 88 10.35 13.68 -4.39
C SER A 88 11.13 12.56 -3.70
N ARG A 89 12.46 12.65 -3.60
CA ARG A 89 13.29 11.65 -2.92
C ARG A 89 12.91 11.47 -1.45
N ASN A 90 12.65 12.57 -0.75
CA ASN A 90 12.24 12.53 0.65
C ASN A 90 10.87 11.89 0.80
N TYR A 91 9.90 12.27 -0.05
CA TYR A 91 8.57 11.68 0.00
C TYR A 91 8.56 10.19 -0.38
N ILE A 92 9.35 9.79 -1.39
CA ILE A 92 9.55 8.38 -1.75
C ILE A 92 10.15 7.61 -0.56
N SER A 93 11.20 8.14 0.07
CA SER A 93 11.84 7.51 1.23
C SER A 93 10.86 7.36 2.39
N THR A 94 10.12 8.41 2.72
CA THR A 94 9.10 8.38 3.79
C THR A 94 8.01 7.35 3.51
N ASN A 95 7.52 7.30 2.26
CA ASN A 95 6.53 6.32 1.85
C ASN A 95 7.04 4.89 1.98
N ILE A 96 8.26 4.60 1.50
CA ILE A 96 8.88 3.27 1.61
C ILE A 96 9.06 2.88 3.08
N ILE A 97 9.55 3.78 3.94
CA ILE A 97 9.72 3.52 5.37
C ILE A 97 8.39 3.21 6.03
N ALA A 98 7.35 4.00 5.76
CA ALA A 98 6.02 3.77 6.29
C ALA A 98 5.46 2.40 5.86
N ASN A 99 5.65 2.01 4.61
CA ASN A 99 5.27 0.69 4.10
C ASN A 99 6.04 -0.44 4.79
N VAL A 100 7.37 -0.31 4.93
CA VAL A 100 8.21 -1.30 5.62
C VAL A 100 7.78 -1.49 7.07
N LEU A 101 7.40 -0.41 7.75
CA LEU A 101 6.88 -0.44 9.11
C LEU A 101 5.42 -0.95 9.19
N GLY A 102 4.79 -1.27 8.06
CA GLY A 102 3.43 -1.81 8.01
C GLY A 102 2.32 -0.77 8.16
N LEU A 103 2.64 0.50 7.99
CA LEU A 103 1.74 1.65 8.16
C LEU A 103 0.97 2.00 6.87
N GLY A 104 0.41 1.01 6.19
CA GLY A 104 -0.16 1.11 4.85
C GLY A 104 -0.99 2.38 4.58
N TRP A 105 -1.84 2.79 5.51
CA TRP A 105 -2.66 4.01 5.36
C TRP A 105 -1.86 5.29 5.59
N ALA A 106 -0.90 5.29 6.51
CA ALA A 106 -0.07 6.45 6.81
C ALA A 106 0.94 6.76 5.68
N CYS A 107 1.27 5.80 4.83
CA CYS A 107 2.15 6.01 3.69
C CYS A 107 1.45 6.74 2.53
N THR A 108 0.11 6.72 2.45
CA THR A 108 -0.67 7.29 1.34
C THR A 108 -0.41 8.79 1.12
N PRO A 109 -0.44 9.67 2.14
CA PRO A 109 -0.15 11.09 1.95
C PRO A 109 1.26 11.34 1.40
N ALA A 110 2.26 10.60 1.89
CA ALA A 110 3.64 10.69 1.39
C ALA A 110 3.73 10.20 -0.07
N GLY A 111 3.02 9.11 -0.40
CA GLY A 111 2.94 8.57 -1.75
C GLY A 111 2.32 9.54 -2.75
N LEU A 112 1.21 10.20 -2.39
CA LEU A 112 0.56 11.21 -3.22
C LEU A 112 1.48 12.41 -3.46
N LYS A 113 2.15 12.92 -2.42
CA LYS A 113 3.13 13.99 -2.56
C LYS A 113 4.34 13.58 -3.40
N ALA A 114 4.79 12.33 -3.29
CA ALA A 114 5.86 11.80 -4.13
C ALA A 114 5.47 11.84 -5.61
N MET A 115 4.25 11.39 -5.94
CA MET A 115 3.73 11.42 -7.32
C MET A 115 3.56 12.84 -7.84
N GLU A 116 3.06 13.76 -7.02
CA GLU A 116 2.93 15.18 -7.37
C GLU A 116 4.30 15.81 -7.71
N GLU A 117 5.31 15.60 -6.86
CA GLU A 117 6.65 16.12 -7.10
C GLU A 117 7.35 15.43 -8.30
N LEU A 118 7.03 14.18 -8.60
CA LEU A 118 7.50 13.51 -9.81
C LEU A 118 6.83 14.07 -11.07
N ALA A 119 5.56 14.47 -10.98
CA ALA A 119 4.86 15.15 -12.08
C ALA A 119 5.51 16.51 -12.38
N LYS A 120 5.77 17.33 -11.34
CA LYS A 120 6.49 18.60 -11.49
C LYS A 120 7.87 18.40 -12.11
N LEU A 121 8.61 17.38 -11.70
CA LEU A 121 9.91 17.05 -12.28
C LEU A 121 9.80 16.71 -13.78
N GLN A 122 8.70 16.09 -14.20
CA GLN A 122 8.44 15.79 -15.62
C GLN A 122 8.17 17.08 -16.41
N GLU A 123 7.42 18.02 -15.85
CA GLU A 123 7.18 19.34 -16.44
C GLU A 123 8.49 20.17 -16.54
N GLU A 124 9.30 20.19 -15.46
CA GLU A 124 10.61 20.85 -15.42
C GLU A 124 11.59 20.31 -16.49
N ARG A 125 11.45 19.05 -16.88
CA ARG A 125 12.24 18.43 -17.96
C ARG A 125 11.78 18.82 -19.36
N GLY A 126 10.75 19.66 -19.49
CA GLY A 126 10.24 20.14 -20.76
C GLY A 126 9.55 19.07 -21.60
N VAL A 127 8.96 18.06 -20.96
CA VAL A 127 8.14 17.06 -21.66
C VAL A 127 6.91 17.76 -22.23
N PRO A 128 6.58 17.59 -23.54
CA PRO A 128 5.41 18.23 -24.13
C PRO A 128 4.13 17.91 -23.38
N GLU A 129 3.23 18.89 -23.26
CA GLU A 129 1.97 18.78 -22.52
C GLU A 129 1.14 17.56 -22.92
N GLU A 130 1.14 17.22 -24.20
CA GLU A 130 0.49 16.01 -24.74
C GLU A 130 1.03 14.70 -24.15
N LYS A 131 2.29 14.68 -23.71
CA LYS A 131 2.95 13.53 -23.10
C LYS A 131 2.95 13.57 -21.57
N CYS A 132 2.60 14.69 -20.96
CA CYS A 132 2.48 14.82 -19.51
C CYS A 132 1.33 13.97 -18.92
N HIS A 133 0.38 13.52 -19.76
CA HIS A 133 -0.67 12.58 -19.35
C HIS A 133 -0.17 11.14 -19.16
N TYR A 134 1.04 10.82 -19.58
CA TYR A 134 1.64 9.51 -19.38
C TYR A 134 2.59 9.53 -18.17
N ALA A 135 2.49 8.48 -17.35
CA ALA A 135 3.38 8.32 -16.21
C ALA A 135 4.84 8.17 -16.65
N SER A 136 5.74 8.94 -16.03
CA SER A 136 7.18 8.81 -16.26
C SER A 136 7.69 7.45 -15.77
N ASN A 137 8.90 7.08 -16.21
CA ASN A 137 9.53 5.84 -15.77
C ASN A 137 9.75 5.81 -14.26
N GLU A 138 10.06 6.96 -13.67
CA GLU A 138 10.21 7.13 -12.23
C GLU A 138 8.89 6.93 -11.49
N MET A 139 7.77 7.44 -12.01
CA MET A 139 6.43 7.22 -11.47
C MET A 139 6.06 5.74 -11.53
N CYS A 140 6.29 5.08 -12.67
CA CYS A 140 6.03 3.65 -12.82
C CYS A 140 6.87 2.81 -11.85
N THR A 141 8.17 3.12 -11.73
CA THR A 141 9.08 2.45 -10.79
C THR A 141 8.61 2.64 -9.34
N PHE A 142 8.21 3.87 -8.99
CA PHE A 142 7.68 4.15 -7.65
C PHE A 142 6.41 3.35 -7.35
N LEU A 143 5.46 3.29 -8.28
CA LEU A 143 4.22 2.51 -8.11
C LEU A 143 4.50 1.01 -7.96
N ILE A 144 5.39 0.45 -8.79
CA ILE A 144 5.77 -0.96 -8.71
C ILE A 144 6.40 -1.28 -7.34
N LEU A 145 7.33 -0.43 -6.87
CA LEU A 145 7.95 -0.59 -5.56
C LEU A 145 6.97 -0.42 -4.42
N ASN A 146 6.02 0.52 -4.54
CA ASN A 146 5.02 0.76 -3.51
C ASN A 146 4.03 -0.42 -3.36
N ILE A 147 3.64 -1.04 -4.48
CA ILE A 147 2.75 -2.20 -4.48
C ILE A 147 3.46 -3.46 -3.93
N SER A 148 4.74 -3.62 -4.26
CA SER A 148 5.54 -4.79 -3.88
C SER A 148 6.39 -4.57 -2.63
N SER A 149 6.09 -3.54 -1.83
CA SER A 149 6.90 -3.13 -0.69
C SER A 149 7.03 -4.23 0.37
N LEU A 150 8.24 -4.33 0.92
CA LEU A 150 8.50 -5.19 2.07
C LEU A 150 7.72 -4.69 3.28
N GLN A 151 6.95 -5.56 3.91
CA GLN A 151 6.27 -5.29 5.17
C GLN A 151 6.91 -6.12 6.29
N LEU A 152 7.49 -5.46 7.28
CA LEU A 152 8.01 -6.12 8.47
C LEU A 152 6.89 -6.60 9.39
N ILE A 153 5.87 -5.77 9.53
CA ILE A 153 4.71 -6.08 10.39
C ILE A 153 3.44 -5.86 9.57
N PRO A 154 2.76 -6.92 9.12
CA PRO A 154 1.50 -6.79 8.38
C PRO A 154 0.33 -6.50 9.34
N VAL A 155 0.30 -5.25 9.86
CA VAL A 155 -0.62 -4.81 10.94
C VAL A 155 -2.08 -5.12 10.62
N ASN A 156 -2.52 -4.80 9.41
CA ASN A 156 -3.92 -5.03 8.99
C ASN A 156 -4.26 -6.52 9.03
N MET A 157 -3.36 -7.39 8.55
CA MET A 157 -3.58 -8.83 8.54
C MET A 157 -3.63 -9.40 9.95
N ILE A 158 -2.79 -8.91 10.85
CA ILE A 158 -2.81 -9.30 12.27
C ILE A 158 -4.12 -8.85 12.91
N ALA A 159 -4.56 -7.62 12.66
CA ALA A 159 -5.82 -7.10 13.20
C ALA A 159 -7.03 -7.91 12.72
N TYR A 160 -7.13 -8.22 11.41
CA TYR A 160 -8.18 -9.09 10.87
C TYR A 160 -8.14 -10.48 11.51
N ARG A 161 -6.98 -11.11 11.58
CA ARG A 161 -6.84 -12.43 12.20
C ARG A 161 -7.24 -12.44 13.67
N THR A 162 -6.94 -11.37 14.41
CA THR A 162 -7.37 -11.20 15.81
C THR A 162 -8.89 -11.11 15.89
N GLN A 163 -9.51 -10.30 15.05
CA GLN A 163 -10.96 -10.10 15.02
C GLN A 163 -11.73 -11.39 14.69
N TYR A 164 -11.20 -12.19 13.77
CA TYR A 164 -11.81 -13.47 13.40
C TYR A 164 -11.36 -14.64 14.26
N GLY A 165 -10.85 -14.39 15.47
CA GLY A 165 -10.60 -15.40 16.50
C GLY A 165 -9.42 -16.33 16.23
N SER A 166 -8.42 -15.88 15.45
CA SER A 166 -7.19 -16.68 15.25
C SER A 166 -6.46 -16.90 16.57
N VAL A 167 -6.12 -18.15 16.88
CA VAL A 167 -5.38 -18.52 18.11
C VAL A 167 -4.00 -17.84 18.18
N ASN A 168 -3.35 -17.65 17.03
CA ASN A 168 -2.07 -16.94 16.96
C ASN A 168 -2.05 -16.00 15.75
N PRO A 169 -2.56 -14.76 15.89
CA PRO A 169 -2.62 -13.80 14.80
C PRO A 169 -1.23 -13.44 14.23
N ALA A 170 -0.20 -13.41 15.07
CA ALA A 170 1.15 -12.96 14.70
C ALA A 170 1.95 -14.00 13.88
N ILE A 171 1.51 -15.25 13.79
CA ILE A 171 2.22 -16.29 13.02
C ILE A 171 2.40 -15.94 11.54
N ILE A 172 1.55 -15.05 11.01
CA ILE A 172 1.61 -14.58 9.61
C ILE A 172 2.84 -13.70 9.32
N ILE A 173 3.52 -13.17 10.34
CA ILE A 173 4.64 -12.23 10.14
C ILE A 173 5.75 -12.85 9.29
N ALA A 174 6.23 -14.02 9.67
CA ALA A 174 7.36 -14.66 8.98
C ALA A 174 7.03 -15.03 7.52
N PRO A 175 5.90 -15.73 7.21
CA PRO A 175 5.53 -15.99 5.82
C PRO A 175 5.26 -14.71 5.01
N ALA A 176 4.66 -13.67 5.62
CA ALA A 176 4.42 -12.41 4.95
C ALA A 176 5.72 -11.68 4.59
N MET A 177 6.70 -11.68 5.51
CA MET A 177 8.02 -11.11 5.23
C MET A 177 8.73 -11.80 4.07
N ILE A 178 8.69 -13.13 4.01
CA ILE A 178 9.31 -13.91 2.93
C ILE A 178 8.60 -13.61 1.60
N ALA A 179 7.29 -13.61 1.59
CA ALA A 179 6.49 -13.35 0.39
C ALA A 179 6.72 -11.92 -0.16
N THR A 180 6.67 -10.91 0.73
CA THR A 180 6.88 -9.52 0.33
C THR A 180 8.33 -9.23 -0.06
N ALA A 181 9.32 -9.88 0.58
CA ALA A 181 10.72 -9.80 0.18
C ALA A 181 10.95 -10.39 -1.22
N ALA A 182 10.35 -11.56 -1.51
CA ALA A 182 10.42 -12.16 -2.85
C ALA A 182 9.77 -11.26 -3.91
N GLY A 183 8.59 -10.70 -3.62
CA GLY A 183 7.91 -9.74 -4.50
C GLY A 183 8.75 -8.49 -4.77
N LEU A 184 9.37 -7.94 -3.73
CA LEU A 184 10.25 -6.77 -3.84
C LEU A 184 11.47 -7.07 -4.72
N LEU A 185 12.10 -8.23 -4.54
CA LEU A 185 13.25 -8.64 -5.37
C LEU A 185 12.88 -8.74 -6.85
N VAL A 186 11.75 -9.38 -7.18
CA VAL A 186 11.26 -9.47 -8.56
C VAL A 186 10.99 -8.07 -9.13
N SER A 187 10.40 -7.19 -8.36
CA SER A 187 10.10 -5.81 -8.76
C SER A 187 11.36 -4.99 -9.03
N ILE A 188 12.37 -5.12 -8.18
CA ILE A 188 13.67 -4.46 -8.38
C ILE A 188 14.32 -4.96 -9.66
N LEU A 189 14.35 -6.28 -9.88
CA LEU A 189 14.92 -6.88 -11.10
C LEU A 189 14.19 -6.40 -12.36
N TYR A 190 12.86 -6.39 -12.33
CA TYR A 190 12.04 -5.90 -13.43
C TYR A 190 12.29 -4.43 -13.74
N CYS A 191 12.27 -3.56 -12.72
CA CYS A 191 12.51 -2.13 -12.90
C CYS A 191 13.90 -1.87 -13.47
N LYS A 192 14.92 -2.58 -12.99
CA LYS A 192 16.30 -2.45 -13.48
C LYS A 192 16.50 -3.00 -14.88
N ALA A 193 15.86 -4.11 -15.21
CA ALA A 193 15.89 -4.64 -16.58
C ALA A 193 15.25 -3.64 -17.56
N LYS A 194 14.10 -3.06 -17.19
CA LYS A 194 13.42 -2.05 -18.00
C LYS A 194 14.24 -0.75 -18.16
N ASP A 195 14.90 -0.31 -17.09
CA ASP A 195 15.72 0.92 -17.09
C ASP A 195 16.94 0.85 -18.02
N LYS A 196 17.42 -0.38 -18.33
CA LYS A 196 18.50 -0.64 -19.30
C LYS A 196 18.01 -0.66 -20.75
N LEU A 197 16.71 -0.84 -20.98
CA LEU A 197 16.11 -0.93 -22.31
C LEU A 197 15.61 0.41 -22.85
N ILE A 198 15.56 1.45 -22.00
CA ILE A 198 15.17 2.82 -22.29
C ILE A 198 16.37 3.76 -22.16
#